data_39ed6616f22fefe9abf2ec8ae4c9f656
#
_entry.id   39ed6616f22fefe9abf2ec8ae4c9f656
#
_cell.length_a   1.000
_cell.length_b   1.000
_cell.length_c   1.000
_cell.angle_alpha   90.00
_cell.angle_beta   90.00
_cell.angle_gamma   90.00
#
_symmetry.space_group_name_H-M   'P 1'
#
loop_
_entity.id
_entity.type
_entity.pdbx_description
1 polymer ?
#
loop_
_entity_poly.entity_id
_entity_poly.type
_entity_poly.pdbx_seq_one_letter_code
_entity_poly.pdbx_strand_id
1 'polypeptide(L)'
;IEGYIVETQEHLDSINNAIITLKENPDNKEALSVLLRELHTIKGTSRMMGYSSIEEIAHGLEDVFKGIRESKYDLNSRIIQLVFLTCDALTLAIKKIQDNKPDGLSVSLFMNTFDKASSGSPFSIEELLAVNSKIAENNEDDVDNESSSTLGEVKSIRVKIDRINDLIHTFDNLIIREFKLKKQLEELEYEEKKTGSRQIRKIRKQFAEDLQQLESMVFNVQNK
;
A
#
# COMPACT_ATOMS: atom_id res chain seq x y z
N ILE A 1 -15.00 -20.95 -8.65
CA ILE A 1 -14.60 -20.04 -7.55
C ILE A 1 -13.08 -20.14 -7.33
N GLU A 2 -12.51 -21.33 -7.09
CA GLU A 2 -11.08 -21.51 -6.82
C GLU A 2 -10.19 -20.87 -7.91
N GLY A 3 -10.47 -21.08 -9.19
CA GLY A 3 -9.72 -20.46 -10.30
C GLY A 3 -9.74 -18.94 -10.25
N TYR A 4 -10.90 -18.34 -9.98
CA TYR A 4 -11.04 -16.89 -9.83
C TYR A 4 -10.20 -16.35 -8.67
N ILE A 5 -10.16 -17.05 -7.53
CA ILE A 5 -9.40 -16.64 -6.34
C ILE A 5 -7.91 -16.62 -6.66
N VAL A 6 -7.39 -17.69 -7.27
CA VAL A 6 -5.97 -17.82 -7.63
C VAL A 6 -5.58 -16.73 -8.64
N GLU A 7 -6.34 -16.61 -9.75
CA GLU A 7 -6.08 -15.59 -10.77
C GLU A 7 -6.13 -14.17 -10.21
N THR A 8 -7.12 -13.86 -9.35
CA THR A 8 -7.23 -12.53 -8.77
C THR A 8 -6.06 -12.23 -7.84
N GLN A 9 -5.56 -13.22 -7.08
CA GLN A 9 -4.38 -13.04 -6.26
C GLN A 9 -3.13 -12.77 -7.11
N GLU A 10 -2.93 -13.49 -8.20
CA GLU A 10 -1.82 -13.27 -9.14
C GLU A 10 -1.88 -11.86 -9.77
N HIS A 11 -3.07 -11.37 -10.11
CA HIS A 11 -3.27 -10.01 -10.61
C HIS A 11 -2.93 -8.95 -9.53
N LEU A 12 -3.33 -9.16 -8.28
CA LEU A 12 -2.99 -8.27 -7.15
C LEU A 12 -1.49 -8.22 -6.89
N ASP A 13 -0.80 -9.36 -6.97
CA ASP A 13 0.66 -9.43 -6.82
C ASP A 13 1.37 -8.69 -7.97
N SER A 14 0.84 -8.81 -9.19
CA SER A 14 1.34 -8.07 -10.37
C SER A 14 1.15 -6.55 -10.20
N ILE A 15 0.01 -6.10 -9.67
CA ILE A 15 -0.26 -4.69 -9.36
C ILE A 15 0.74 -4.19 -8.31
N ASN A 16 0.98 -4.94 -7.23
CA ASN A 16 1.95 -4.58 -6.19
C ASN A 16 3.38 -4.42 -6.76
N ASN A 17 3.81 -5.31 -7.64
CA ASN A 17 5.11 -5.19 -8.31
C ASN A 17 5.17 -3.97 -9.24
N ALA A 18 4.11 -3.71 -10.00
CA ALA A 18 4.04 -2.55 -10.89
C ALA A 18 4.08 -1.23 -10.10
N ILE A 19 3.39 -1.14 -8.95
CA ILE A 19 3.41 0.08 -8.12
C ILE A 19 4.76 0.32 -7.46
N ILE A 20 5.49 -0.74 -7.07
CA ILE A 20 6.86 -0.63 -6.58
C ILE A 20 7.77 -0.04 -7.68
N THR A 21 7.65 -0.53 -8.91
CA THR A 21 8.40 0.00 -10.06
C THR A 21 8.06 1.46 -10.34
N LEU A 22 6.78 1.83 -10.27
CA LEU A 22 6.31 3.21 -10.44
C LEU A 22 6.76 4.14 -9.30
N LYS A 23 6.92 3.62 -8.08
CA LYS A 23 7.48 4.37 -6.96
C LYS A 23 8.94 4.78 -7.22
N GLU A 24 9.73 3.90 -7.83
CA GLU A 24 11.13 4.15 -8.19
C GLU A 24 11.24 5.03 -9.45
N ASN A 25 10.37 4.80 -10.42
CA ASN A 25 10.33 5.53 -11.69
C ASN A 25 8.87 5.85 -12.07
N PRO A 26 8.33 7.02 -11.65
CA PRO A 26 6.95 7.42 -11.91
C PRO A 26 6.57 7.53 -13.40
N ASP A 27 7.56 7.75 -14.27
CA ASP A 27 7.38 7.89 -15.72
C ASP A 27 7.42 6.53 -16.46
N ASN A 28 7.50 5.42 -15.75
CA ASN A 28 7.56 4.09 -16.35
C ASN A 28 6.20 3.70 -16.95
N LYS A 29 6.06 3.96 -18.26
CA LYS A 29 4.82 3.69 -19.02
C LYS A 29 4.47 2.21 -19.11
N GLU A 30 5.46 1.33 -19.07
CA GLU A 30 5.25 -0.12 -19.11
C GLU A 30 4.62 -0.61 -17.79
N ALA A 31 5.19 -0.22 -16.65
CA ALA A 31 4.62 -0.54 -15.35
C ALA A 31 3.20 0.02 -15.18
N LEU A 32 2.96 1.25 -15.65
CA LEU A 32 1.61 1.85 -15.65
C LEU A 32 0.63 1.07 -16.53
N SER A 33 1.07 0.60 -17.70
CA SER A 33 0.25 -0.22 -18.59
C SER A 33 -0.08 -1.59 -17.98
N VAL A 34 0.89 -2.22 -17.32
CA VAL A 34 0.69 -3.48 -16.58
C VAL A 34 -0.37 -3.27 -15.51
N LEU A 35 -0.20 -2.28 -14.64
CA LEU A 35 -1.13 -1.99 -13.56
C LEU A 35 -2.56 -1.78 -14.06
N LEU A 36 -2.74 -0.97 -15.10
CA LEU A 36 -4.06 -0.72 -15.70
C LEU A 36 -4.69 -1.99 -16.30
N ARG A 37 -3.90 -2.84 -16.94
CA ARG A 37 -4.36 -4.10 -17.51
C ARG A 37 -4.82 -5.07 -16.41
N GLU A 38 -4.05 -5.22 -15.34
CA GLU A 38 -4.39 -6.12 -14.24
C GLU A 38 -5.67 -5.65 -13.52
N LEU A 39 -5.81 -4.34 -13.24
CA LEU A 39 -7.05 -3.77 -12.68
C LEU A 39 -8.26 -4.01 -13.60
N HIS A 40 -8.09 -3.82 -14.91
CA HIS A 40 -9.14 -4.09 -15.89
C HIS A 40 -9.56 -5.56 -15.90
N THR A 41 -8.60 -6.48 -15.74
CA THR A 41 -8.88 -7.92 -15.68
C THR A 41 -9.64 -8.26 -14.41
N ILE A 42 -9.20 -7.80 -13.23
CA ILE A 42 -9.90 -8.02 -11.97
C ILE A 42 -11.34 -7.49 -12.06
N LYS A 43 -11.53 -6.27 -12.56
CA LYS A 43 -12.87 -5.71 -12.79
C LYS A 43 -13.74 -6.63 -13.63
N GLY A 44 -13.22 -7.07 -14.78
CA GLY A 44 -13.97 -7.92 -15.72
C GLY A 44 -14.33 -9.28 -15.15
N THR A 45 -13.37 -9.97 -14.53
CA THR A 45 -13.58 -11.30 -13.94
C THR A 45 -14.51 -11.23 -12.72
N SER A 46 -14.36 -10.22 -11.87
CA SER A 46 -15.24 -10.02 -10.71
C SER A 46 -16.68 -9.77 -11.11
N ARG A 47 -16.89 -8.98 -12.17
CA ARG A 47 -18.21 -8.76 -12.75
C ARG A 47 -18.84 -10.06 -13.24
N MET A 48 -18.08 -10.88 -13.96
CA MET A 48 -18.55 -12.18 -14.45
C MET A 48 -18.91 -13.15 -13.33
N MET A 49 -18.18 -13.06 -12.20
CA MET A 49 -18.41 -13.89 -11.03
C MET A 49 -19.49 -13.34 -10.08
N GLY A 50 -20.01 -12.14 -10.33
CA GLY A 50 -21.04 -11.48 -9.51
C GLY A 50 -20.50 -10.81 -8.24
N TYR A 51 -19.21 -10.56 -8.13
CA TYR A 51 -18.59 -9.86 -7.00
C TYR A 51 -18.55 -8.35 -7.24
N SER A 52 -19.71 -7.70 -7.12
CA SER A 52 -19.89 -6.29 -7.45
C SER A 52 -19.01 -5.34 -6.62
N SER A 53 -18.78 -5.63 -5.34
CA SER A 53 -17.90 -4.80 -4.49
C SER A 53 -16.46 -4.77 -5.01
N ILE A 54 -15.91 -5.92 -5.42
CA ILE A 54 -14.56 -6.02 -5.98
C ILE A 54 -14.52 -5.35 -7.36
N GLU A 55 -15.54 -5.56 -8.20
CA GLU A 55 -15.67 -4.90 -9.50
C GLU A 55 -15.59 -3.39 -9.37
N GLU A 56 -16.41 -2.80 -8.48
CA GLU A 56 -16.51 -1.34 -8.31
C GLU A 56 -15.20 -0.75 -7.78
N ILE A 57 -14.56 -1.40 -6.79
CA ILE A 57 -13.27 -0.95 -6.24
C ILE A 57 -12.16 -1.03 -7.28
N ALA A 58 -12.06 -2.15 -8.03
CA ALA A 58 -11.07 -2.29 -9.10
C ALA A 58 -11.29 -1.25 -10.21
N HIS A 59 -12.54 -0.95 -10.55
CA HIS A 59 -12.91 0.08 -11.54
C HIS A 59 -12.50 1.47 -11.05
N GLY A 60 -12.84 1.84 -9.81
CA GLY A 60 -12.47 3.14 -9.25
C GLY A 60 -10.96 3.36 -9.22
N LEU A 61 -10.19 2.33 -8.83
CA LEU A 61 -8.73 2.40 -8.86
C LEU A 61 -8.18 2.47 -10.29
N GLU A 62 -8.77 1.74 -11.25
CA GLU A 62 -8.44 1.84 -12.68
C GLU A 62 -8.61 3.29 -13.18
N ASP A 63 -9.69 3.97 -12.77
CA ASP A 63 -9.96 5.36 -13.19
C ASP A 63 -8.97 6.36 -12.56
N VAL A 64 -8.52 6.14 -11.31
CA VAL A 64 -7.41 6.91 -10.72
C VAL A 64 -6.17 6.80 -11.60
N PHE A 65 -5.77 5.61 -12.03
CA PHE A 65 -4.56 5.43 -12.84
C PHE A 65 -4.72 5.87 -14.31
N LYS A 66 -5.93 5.86 -14.86
CA LYS A 66 -6.23 6.51 -16.15
C LYS A 66 -5.98 8.02 -16.07
N GLY A 67 -6.37 8.67 -14.98
CA GLY A 67 -6.09 10.08 -14.75
C GLY A 67 -4.60 10.39 -14.74
N ILE A 68 -3.78 9.55 -14.09
CA ILE A 68 -2.32 9.67 -14.11
C ILE A 68 -1.77 9.47 -15.52
N ARG A 69 -2.23 8.46 -16.24
CA ARG A 69 -1.81 8.21 -17.65
C ARG A 69 -2.14 9.38 -18.56
N GLU A 70 -3.26 10.05 -18.34
CA GLU A 70 -3.72 11.23 -19.08
C GLU A 70 -3.07 12.54 -18.58
N SER A 71 -2.13 12.45 -17.64
CA SER A 71 -1.43 13.60 -17.04
C SER A 71 -2.37 14.63 -16.41
N LYS A 72 -3.50 14.20 -15.88
CA LYS A 72 -4.45 15.05 -15.13
C LYS A 72 -3.89 15.41 -13.75
N TYR A 73 -3.13 14.51 -13.17
CA TYR A 73 -2.41 14.66 -11.90
C TYR A 73 -1.26 13.66 -11.82
N ASP A 74 -0.29 13.93 -10.96
CA ASP A 74 0.91 13.11 -10.82
C ASP A 74 0.73 11.99 -9.80
N LEU A 75 1.46 10.88 -10.01
CA LEU A 75 1.59 9.83 -9.02
C LEU A 75 2.34 10.37 -7.79
N ASN A 76 1.74 10.26 -6.63
CA ASN A 76 2.34 10.69 -5.37
C ASN A 76 2.31 9.57 -4.33
N SER A 77 3.05 9.76 -3.21
CA SER A 77 3.17 8.76 -2.16
C SER A 77 1.83 8.37 -1.52
N ARG A 78 0.85 9.26 -1.46
CA ARG A 78 -0.50 8.95 -0.94
C ARG A 78 -1.28 8.03 -1.88
N ILE A 79 -1.18 8.24 -3.19
CA ILE A 79 -1.80 7.35 -4.18
C ILE A 79 -1.13 5.97 -4.13
N ILE A 80 0.20 5.90 -3.97
CA ILE A 80 0.92 4.63 -3.80
C ILE A 80 0.42 3.88 -2.57
N GLN A 81 0.28 4.55 -1.42
CA GLN A 81 -0.28 3.94 -0.21
C GLN A 81 -1.72 3.47 -0.41
N LEU A 82 -2.54 4.28 -1.09
CA LEU A 82 -3.92 3.92 -1.43
C LEU A 82 -4.01 2.62 -2.24
N VAL A 83 -3.09 2.42 -3.20
CA VAL A 83 -3.03 1.16 -3.97
C VAL A 83 -2.75 -0.03 -3.07
N PHE A 84 -1.72 0.04 -2.22
CA PHE A 84 -1.38 -1.06 -1.32
C PHE A 84 -2.55 -1.41 -0.40
N LEU A 85 -3.18 -0.41 0.23
CA LEU A 85 -4.34 -0.63 1.09
C LEU A 85 -5.54 -1.21 0.35
N THR A 86 -5.74 -0.81 -0.91
CA THR A 86 -6.79 -1.37 -1.75
C THR A 86 -6.49 -2.83 -2.12
N CYS A 87 -5.25 -3.16 -2.49
CA CYS A 87 -4.83 -4.53 -2.76
C CYS A 87 -4.98 -5.43 -1.52
N ASP A 88 -4.60 -4.94 -0.34
CA ASP A 88 -4.78 -5.66 0.92
C ASP A 88 -6.26 -5.93 1.22
N ALA A 89 -7.13 -4.93 1.06
CA ALA A 89 -8.57 -5.09 1.24
C ALA A 89 -9.16 -6.12 0.28
N LEU A 90 -8.78 -6.07 -1.00
CA LEU A 90 -9.23 -7.03 -2.00
C LEU A 90 -8.73 -8.45 -1.70
N THR A 91 -7.47 -8.60 -1.24
CA THR A 91 -6.92 -9.89 -0.80
C THR A 91 -7.70 -10.48 0.38
N LEU A 92 -8.05 -9.65 1.37
CA LEU A 92 -8.87 -10.07 2.52
C LEU A 92 -10.29 -10.45 2.08
N ALA A 93 -10.89 -9.69 1.17
CA ALA A 93 -12.22 -9.97 0.63
C ALA A 93 -12.25 -11.30 -0.13
N ILE A 94 -11.24 -11.60 -0.94
CA ILE A 94 -11.12 -12.86 -1.68
C ILE A 94 -11.01 -14.05 -0.71
N LYS A 95 -10.24 -13.93 0.38
CA LYS A 95 -10.15 -14.95 1.42
C LYS A 95 -11.51 -15.20 2.07
N LYS A 96 -12.27 -14.15 2.38
CA LYS A 96 -13.63 -14.30 2.91
C LYS A 96 -14.58 -14.99 1.93
N ILE A 97 -14.50 -14.66 0.65
CA ILE A 97 -15.28 -15.34 -0.39
C ILE A 97 -14.92 -16.83 -0.46
N GLN A 98 -13.64 -17.17 -0.31
CA GLN A 98 -13.18 -18.55 -0.22
C GLN A 98 -13.81 -19.29 0.95
N ASP A 99 -13.97 -18.61 2.08
CA ASP A 99 -14.60 -19.14 3.29
C ASP A 99 -16.15 -19.04 3.25
N ASN A 100 -16.76 -18.71 2.11
CA ASN A 100 -18.19 -18.46 1.93
C ASN A 100 -18.76 -17.38 2.86
N LYS A 101 -17.93 -16.40 3.26
CA LYS A 101 -18.32 -15.24 4.07
C LYS A 101 -18.53 -14.00 3.18
N PRO A 102 -19.32 -12.99 3.63
CA PRO A 102 -19.41 -11.70 2.94
C PRO A 102 -18.03 -11.05 2.80
N ASP A 103 -17.77 -10.37 1.69
CA ASP A 103 -16.47 -9.76 1.39
C ASP A 103 -16.05 -8.69 2.41
N GLY A 104 -17.02 -8.03 3.05
CA GLY A 104 -16.80 -7.02 4.10
C GLY A 104 -16.25 -5.67 3.58
N LEU A 105 -16.22 -5.48 2.25
CA LEU A 105 -15.72 -4.27 1.63
C LEU A 105 -16.68 -3.08 1.82
N SER A 106 -16.14 -1.93 2.16
CA SER A 106 -16.88 -0.66 2.19
C SER A 106 -16.67 0.11 0.90
N VAL A 107 -17.41 -0.26 -0.17
CA VAL A 107 -17.29 0.34 -1.50
C VAL A 107 -17.38 1.86 -1.44
N SER A 108 -18.34 2.41 -0.68
CA SER A 108 -18.55 3.86 -0.56
C SER A 108 -17.34 4.61 -0.01
N LEU A 109 -16.61 4.01 0.93
CA LEU A 109 -15.37 4.60 1.47
C LEU A 109 -14.25 4.61 0.43
N PHE A 110 -14.05 3.50 -0.29
CA PHE A 110 -13.06 3.43 -1.35
C PHE A 110 -13.36 4.43 -2.46
N MET A 111 -14.59 4.49 -2.96
CA MET A 111 -14.99 5.40 -4.02
C MET A 111 -14.80 6.87 -3.62
N ASN A 112 -15.23 7.26 -2.41
CA ASN A 112 -14.99 8.61 -1.89
C ASN A 112 -13.49 8.94 -1.80
N THR A 113 -12.66 7.96 -1.44
CA THR A 113 -11.21 8.14 -1.34
C THR A 113 -10.58 8.28 -2.73
N PHE A 114 -11.03 7.49 -3.71
CA PHE A 114 -10.58 7.60 -5.11
C PHE A 114 -10.95 8.95 -5.74
N ASP A 115 -12.17 9.45 -5.48
CA ASP A 115 -12.62 10.76 -5.94
C ASP A 115 -11.75 11.89 -5.35
N LYS A 116 -11.44 11.83 -4.05
CA LYS A 116 -10.53 12.77 -3.41
C LYS A 116 -9.11 12.68 -3.97
N ALA A 117 -8.59 11.47 -4.18
CA ALA A 117 -7.27 11.26 -4.77
C ALA A 117 -7.19 11.86 -6.18
N SER A 118 -8.23 11.68 -6.99
CA SER A 118 -8.32 12.20 -8.36
C SER A 118 -8.49 13.72 -8.43
N SER A 119 -9.12 14.32 -7.42
CA SER A 119 -9.31 15.79 -7.34
C SER A 119 -8.16 16.52 -6.64
N GLY A 120 -7.13 15.80 -6.16
CA GLY A 120 -6.05 16.38 -5.36
C GLY A 120 -6.47 16.81 -3.95
N SER A 121 -7.67 16.42 -3.52
CA SER A 121 -8.19 16.71 -2.19
C SER A 121 -7.53 15.83 -1.13
N PRO A 122 -7.34 16.30 0.10
CA PRO A 122 -6.83 15.47 1.18
C PRO A 122 -7.80 14.34 1.52
N PHE A 123 -7.28 13.13 1.69
CA PHE A 123 -8.02 11.96 2.15
C PHE A 123 -7.29 11.27 3.30
N SER A 124 -8.05 10.57 4.14
CA SER A 124 -7.52 9.85 5.31
C SER A 124 -7.20 8.41 4.90
N ILE A 125 -5.97 8.00 5.14
CA ILE A 125 -5.50 6.62 5.01
C ILE A 125 -5.94 5.80 6.22
N GLU A 126 -6.08 6.44 7.38
CA GLU A 126 -6.44 5.83 8.65
C GLU A 126 -7.84 5.20 8.61
N GLU A 127 -8.78 5.82 7.88
CA GLU A 127 -10.13 5.26 7.70
C GLU A 127 -10.11 3.94 6.90
N LEU A 128 -9.26 3.86 5.87
CA LEU A 128 -9.08 2.63 5.09
C LEU A 128 -8.38 1.53 5.91
N LEU A 129 -7.35 1.89 6.69
CA LEU A 129 -6.68 0.95 7.60
C LEU A 129 -7.65 0.38 8.63
N ALA A 130 -8.51 1.21 9.22
CA ALA A 130 -9.52 0.76 10.18
C ALA A 130 -10.54 -0.21 9.55
N VAL A 131 -10.89 -0.03 8.28
CA VAL A 131 -11.76 -0.96 7.57
C VAL A 131 -11.02 -2.28 7.29
N ASN A 132 -9.79 -2.25 6.82
CA ASN A 132 -9.00 -3.44 6.58
C ASN A 132 -8.81 -4.26 7.87
N SER A 133 -8.57 -3.61 9.01
CA SER A 133 -8.48 -4.27 10.33
C SER A 133 -9.79 -4.97 10.69
N LYS A 134 -10.94 -4.33 10.50
CA LYS A 134 -12.26 -4.94 10.74
C LYS A 134 -12.56 -6.11 9.80
N ILE A 135 -12.09 -6.04 8.56
CA ILE A 135 -12.20 -7.16 7.61
C ILE A 135 -11.36 -8.33 8.11
N ALA A 136 -10.17 -8.10 8.67
CA ALA A 136 -9.29 -9.13 9.21
C ALA A 136 -9.84 -9.75 10.52
N GLU A 137 -10.33 -8.94 11.47
CA GLU A 137 -10.83 -9.40 12.79
C GLU A 137 -12.02 -10.37 12.67
N ASN A 138 -12.93 -10.17 11.74
CA ASN A 138 -14.05 -11.06 11.48
C ASN A 138 -13.63 -12.44 10.89
N ASN A 139 -12.33 -12.69 10.71
CA ASN A 139 -11.78 -14.00 10.33
C ASN A 139 -11.33 -14.83 11.55
N GLU A 140 -11.26 -14.24 12.76
CA GLU A 140 -10.72 -14.91 13.95
C GLU A 140 -11.80 -15.50 14.88
N ASP A 141 -13.08 -15.14 14.70
CA ASP A 141 -14.15 -15.55 15.63
C ASP A 141 -14.62 -17.02 15.49
N ASP A 142 -14.09 -17.83 14.57
CA ASP A 142 -14.48 -19.23 14.34
C ASP A 142 -13.42 -20.28 14.73
N VAL A 143 -12.43 -19.93 15.57
CA VAL A 143 -11.42 -20.90 16.04
C VAL A 143 -11.34 -20.92 17.58
N ASP A 144 -12.48 -21.17 18.21
CA ASP A 144 -12.53 -21.72 19.56
C ASP A 144 -13.61 -22.79 19.63
N ASN A 145 -13.31 -23.99 19.25
CA ASN A 145 -13.58 -25.21 20.01
C ASN A 145 -13.13 -26.47 19.25
N GLU A 146 -12.41 -27.27 19.99
CA GLU A 146 -12.19 -28.70 19.94
C GLU A 146 -10.85 -29.25 19.43
N SER A 147 -10.22 -29.86 20.43
CA SER A 147 -9.45 -31.11 20.37
C SER A 147 -7.96 -31.06 20.14
N SER A 148 -7.28 -31.16 21.24
CA SER A 148 -5.98 -31.81 21.43
C SER A 148 -5.76 -33.04 20.54
N SER A 149 -4.63 -33.02 19.79
CA SER A 149 -3.63 -34.09 19.87
C SER A 149 -2.46 -33.85 18.88
N THR A 150 -1.29 -33.76 19.48
CA THR A 150 0.03 -34.23 19.01
C THR A 150 0.41 -34.16 17.55
N LEU A 151 1.36 -33.31 17.24
CA LEU A 151 2.68 -33.62 16.65
C LEU A 151 3.35 -32.36 16.04
N GLY A 152 4.55 -32.03 16.52
CA GLY A 152 5.49 -31.14 15.81
C GLY A 152 5.47 -29.69 16.28
N GLU A 153 6.46 -29.32 17.13
CA GLU A 153 6.74 -27.93 17.53
C GLU A 153 7.06 -27.04 16.34
N VAL A 154 6.07 -26.40 15.78
CA VAL A 154 6.27 -25.12 15.11
C VAL A 154 6.01 -24.05 16.16
N LYS A 155 7.06 -23.39 16.64
CA LYS A 155 6.91 -22.20 17.50
C LYS A 155 6.20 -21.11 16.70
N SER A 156 4.87 -21.11 16.71
CA SER A 156 4.10 -19.97 16.24
C SER A 156 4.26 -18.84 17.25
N ILE A 157 4.94 -17.79 16.86
CA ILE A 157 5.01 -16.56 17.64
C ILE A 157 3.69 -15.84 17.42
N ARG A 158 2.76 -15.91 18.37
CA ARG A 158 1.56 -15.07 18.40
C ARG A 158 2.00 -13.62 18.64
N VAL A 159 2.16 -12.85 17.58
CA VAL A 159 2.34 -11.41 17.66
C VAL A 159 0.95 -10.79 17.65
N LYS A 160 0.61 -9.99 18.66
CA LYS A 160 -0.66 -9.24 18.66
C LYS A 160 -0.68 -8.32 17.44
N ILE A 161 -1.76 -8.35 16.67
CA ILE A 161 -1.99 -7.54 15.45
C ILE A 161 -1.74 -6.05 15.73
N ASP A 162 -2.11 -5.55 16.91
CA ASP A 162 -1.84 -4.18 17.34
C ASP A 162 -0.36 -3.82 17.29
N ARG A 163 0.55 -4.74 17.66
CA ARG A 163 2.00 -4.49 17.58
C ARG A 163 2.53 -4.48 16.16
N ILE A 164 1.91 -5.25 15.26
CA ILE A 164 2.26 -5.23 13.83
C ILE A 164 1.79 -3.91 13.23
N ASN A 165 0.59 -3.45 13.55
CA ASN A 165 0.07 -2.16 13.11
C ASN A 165 0.91 -0.99 13.65
N ASP A 166 1.31 -1.02 14.91
CA ASP A 166 2.21 -0.02 15.51
C ASP A 166 3.58 -0.01 14.81
N LEU A 167 4.11 -1.18 14.43
CA LEU A 167 5.35 -1.29 13.67
C LEU A 167 5.19 -0.72 12.25
N ILE A 168 4.09 -1.03 11.56
CA ILE A 168 3.77 -0.49 10.23
C ILE A 168 3.66 1.02 10.31
N HIS A 169 2.92 1.57 11.27
CA HIS A 169 2.82 3.03 11.48
C HIS A 169 4.15 3.69 11.80
N THR A 170 4.99 3.03 12.58
CA THR A 170 6.34 3.53 12.90
C THR A 170 7.22 3.51 11.65
N PHE A 171 7.08 2.48 10.82
CA PHE A 171 7.81 2.33 9.57
C PHE A 171 7.40 3.38 8.52
N ASP A 172 6.09 3.61 8.36
CA ASP A 172 5.56 4.65 7.46
C ASP A 172 6.03 6.04 7.90
N ASN A 173 6.01 6.33 9.18
CA ASN A 173 6.53 7.59 9.72
C ASN A 173 8.04 7.76 9.48
N LEU A 174 8.82 6.68 9.51
CA LEU A 174 10.25 6.71 9.18
C LEU A 174 10.48 7.00 7.70
N ILE A 175 9.73 6.36 6.80
CA ILE A 175 9.81 6.61 5.35
C ILE A 175 9.45 8.07 5.02
N ILE A 176 8.39 8.60 5.64
CA ILE A 176 8.00 10.01 5.44
C ILE A 176 9.07 10.97 5.94
N ARG A 177 9.71 10.65 7.08
CA ARG A 177 10.82 11.45 7.63
C ARG A 177 12.05 11.40 6.72
N GLU A 178 12.40 10.22 6.21
CA GLU A 178 13.49 10.04 5.26
C GLU A 178 13.29 10.91 4.02
N PHE A 179 12.08 10.88 3.43
CA PHE A 179 11.76 11.71 2.26
C PHE A 179 11.85 13.21 2.55
N LYS A 180 11.33 13.66 3.70
CA LYS A 180 11.46 15.07 4.11
C LYS A 180 12.93 15.49 4.30
N LEU A 181 13.75 14.64 4.88
CA LEU A 181 15.18 14.90 5.07
C LEU A 181 15.92 14.96 3.74
N LYS A 182 15.62 14.06 2.78
CA LYS A 182 16.19 14.13 1.42
C LYS A 182 15.87 15.44 0.74
N LYS A 183 14.62 15.89 0.81
CA LYS A 183 14.20 17.17 0.22
C LYS A 183 14.90 18.36 0.89
N GLN A 184 15.02 18.36 2.22
CA GLN A 184 15.75 19.43 2.92
C GLN A 184 17.25 19.42 2.59
N LEU A 185 17.82 18.24 2.36
CA LEU A 185 19.22 18.12 1.93
C LEU A 185 19.45 18.73 0.54
N GLU A 186 18.53 18.51 -0.40
CA GLU A 186 18.56 19.11 -1.74
C GLU A 186 18.44 20.66 -1.67
N GLU A 187 17.53 21.16 -0.82
CA GLU A 187 17.38 22.61 -0.60
C GLU A 187 18.66 23.23 -0.01
N LEU A 188 19.29 22.58 0.95
CA LEU A 188 20.56 23.01 1.54
C LEU A 188 21.71 22.96 0.52
N GLU A 189 21.73 21.99 -0.37
CA GLU A 189 22.72 21.90 -1.45
C GLU A 189 22.55 23.02 -2.46
N TYR A 190 21.33 23.38 -2.80
CA TYR A 190 21.02 24.52 -3.67
C TYR A 190 21.48 25.85 -3.03
N GLU A 191 21.15 26.06 -1.74
CA GLU A 191 21.57 27.27 -1.01
C GLU A 191 23.09 27.34 -0.80
N GLU A 192 23.76 26.20 -0.58
CA GLU A 192 25.24 26.16 -0.52
C GLU A 192 25.88 26.61 -1.84
N LYS A 193 25.37 26.10 -2.97
CA LYS A 193 25.87 26.51 -4.32
C LYS A 193 25.64 27.96 -4.59
N LYS A 194 24.54 28.54 -4.11
CA LYS A 194 24.18 29.95 -4.30
C LYS A 194 24.98 30.91 -3.43
N THR A 195 25.23 30.58 -2.18
CA THR A 195 25.80 31.48 -1.18
C THR A 195 27.28 31.21 -0.87
N GLY A 196 27.80 30.02 -1.18
CA GLY A 196 29.16 29.60 -0.84
C GLY A 196 29.43 29.51 0.67
N SER A 197 28.37 29.49 1.50
CA SER A 197 28.46 29.57 2.96
C SER A 197 29.08 28.32 3.58
N ARG A 198 30.17 28.46 4.32
CA ARG A 198 30.79 27.37 5.09
C ARG A 198 29.86 26.80 6.16
N GLN A 199 28.94 27.60 6.65
CA GLN A 199 28.00 27.21 7.70
C GLN A 199 26.92 26.27 7.13
N ILE A 200 26.39 26.58 5.95
CA ILE A 200 25.44 25.73 5.23
C ILE A 200 26.09 24.39 4.87
N ARG A 201 27.35 24.41 4.40
CA ARG A 201 28.11 23.18 4.12
C ARG A 201 28.24 22.28 5.34
N LYS A 202 28.48 22.83 6.53
CA LYS A 202 28.59 22.06 7.76
C LYS A 202 27.24 21.42 8.15
N ILE A 203 26.16 22.18 8.06
CA ILE A 203 24.80 21.70 8.34
C ILE A 203 24.42 20.59 7.35
N ARG A 204 24.64 20.79 6.05
CA ARG A 204 24.38 19.78 5.03
C ARG A 204 25.11 18.46 5.28
N LYS A 205 26.40 18.56 5.68
CA LYS A 205 27.20 17.37 5.97
C LYS A 205 26.64 16.59 7.16
N GLN A 206 26.24 17.27 8.23
CA GLN A 206 25.62 16.66 9.39
C GLN A 206 24.29 15.99 9.02
N PHE A 207 23.45 16.65 8.24
CA PHE A 207 22.18 16.10 7.76
C PHE A 207 22.37 14.87 6.87
N ALA A 208 23.39 14.84 6.03
CA ALA A 208 23.72 13.68 5.19
C ALA A 208 24.16 12.48 6.02
N GLU A 209 24.94 12.70 7.11
CA GLU A 209 25.35 11.67 8.06
C GLU A 209 24.15 11.09 8.81
N ASP A 210 23.24 11.96 9.29
CA ASP A 210 22.02 11.57 9.99
C ASP A 210 21.08 10.75 9.09
N LEU A 211 20.95 11.16 7.82
CA LEU A 211 20.14 10.44 6.82
C LEU A 211 20.71 9.04 6.54
N GLN A 212 22.02 8.92 6.37
CA GLN A 212 22.69 7.64 6.14
C GLN A 212 22.52 6.68 7.33
N GLN A 213 22.48 7.22 8.54
CA GLN A 213 22.22 6.45 9.75
C GLN A 213 20.78 5.94 9.81
N LEU A 214 19.80 6.77 9.40
CA LEU A 214 18.40 6.37 9.27
C LEU A 214 18.21 5.30 8.20
N GLU A 215 18.81 5.46 7.01
CA GLU A 215 18.75 4.46 5.94
C GLU A 215 19.29 3.10 6.40
N SER A 216 20.38 3.09 7.16
CA SER A 216 20.96 1.86 7.71
C SER A 216 20.04 1.19 8.74
N MET A 217 19.31 1.98 9.56
CA MET A 217 18.33 1.45 10.50
C MET A 217 17.13 0.85 9.80
N VAL A 218 16.60 1.52 8.78
CA VAL A 218 15.49 1.02 7.94
C VAL A 218 15.90 -0.29 7.25
N PHE A 219 17.08 -0.35 6.64
CA PHE A 219 17.61 -1.55 6.01
C PHE A 219 17.74 -2.73 6.98
N ASN A 220 18.20 -2.48 8.21
CA ASN A 220 18.34 -3.53 9.22
C ASN A 220 16.99 -4.07 9.73
N VAL A 221 15.92 -3.27 9.67
CA VAL A 221 14.57 -3.72 10.03
C VAL A 221 13.95 -4.54 8.90
N GLN A 222 14.24 -4.22 7.64
CA GLN A 222 13.75 -4.97 6.47
C GLN A 222 14.37 -6.37 6.33
N ASN A 223 15.57 -6.58 6.90
CA ASN A 223 16.32 -7.84 6.75
C ASN A 223 16.31 -8.72 8.02
N LYS A 224 15.46 -8.44 8.99
CA LYS A 224 15.19 -9.30 10.17
C LYS A 224 13.79 -9.89 10.13
#